data_36c5d2f8da2ae0f82c16cf1615ee576c
#
_entry.id   36c5d2f8da2ae0f82c16cf1615ee576c
#
_cell.length_a   1.000
_cell.length_b   1.000
_cell.length_c   1.000
_cell.angle_alpha   90.00
_cell.angle_beta   90.00
_cell.angle_gamma   90.00
#
_symmetry.space_group_name_H-M   'P 1'
#
loop_
_entity.id
_entity.type
_entity.pdbx_description
1 polymer ?
#
loop_
_entity_poly.entity_id
_entity_poly.type
_entity_poly.pdbx_seq_one_letter_code
_entity_poly.pdbx_strand_id
1 'polypeptide(L)'
;MWQRALGQVAAHAGARGAHLARTVVLVPYAQLMPWGQRLWGQQFPQGFAPRFETTRNWARQLQGFEPSADDFAGDAARDTLTARALLDRVGQGALREMLATPLQEAAAQLAPAVAAVPPAQRAAWGDEARKLLATADEGSSLHYEALVARLALEWVLASRHATDVLFEPGVREAVDALVVLEGFQSDALPQALLAQWGERGACIVLPSLLEDASAPPQRALHAATDAEDEAHRAAACVLSHIRDGRVPVALAATDRALIRRVLAHLDSSGVLVRDESGWILSTTRAASRVMAALQAAAWNASSNDVLDWLKHTPALTPGEINRLEQWLRKGVLQHWSAASAQDMSTQPHLARTVATVEAWRDTLRAARPLAQWLPALRAVLEQAGQWQGLQADPAGMRVLAALRLQDGQQAELQSWGDSAGRRMTLAEFTRWVKDVLEAGRYVASQAADAPVVVLPLPQLLGRPFAAAVLPGCDEKRLQAAPEPTGDWSQAQREAWGLPTGQSLEAAQRAAWAYAMRVPVVDVQWRTGDEGGEPLLASALVLALQLDGAASSGADHRTARDVVATPTLRPLPVGQTLPVAKLSSTAYSDLRHCPYRFFAQRQLGLREADELDAEVDKRDFG
;
A
#
# COMPACT_ATOMS: atom_id res chain seq x y z
N MET A 1 6.88 -4.71 -31.39
CA MET A 1 7.74 -4.10 -30.37
C MET A 1 8.85 -5.06 -29.90
N TRP A 2 8.59 -6.15 -29.16
CA TRP A 2 9.63 -7.04 -28.61
C TRP A 2 10.56 -7.61 -29.69
N GLN A 3 10.02 -8.08 -30.82
CA GLN A 3 10.85 -8.64 -31.89
C GLN A 3 11.90 -7.64 -32.38
N ARG A 4 11.53 -6.36 -32.52
CA ARG A 4 12.46 -5.29 -32.90
C ARG A 4 13.45 -4.99 -31.77
N ALA A 5 12.98 -4.89 -30.51
CA ALA A 5 13.86 -4.63 -29.37
C ALA A 5 14.93 -5.73 -29.24
N LEU A 6 14.53 -7.00 -29.27
CA LEU A 6 15.46 -8.12 -29.17
C LEU A 6 16.41 -8.19 -30.38
N GLY A 7 15.91 -7.86 -31.57
CA GLY A 7 16.74 -7.72 -32.78
C GLY A 7 17.82 -6.64 -32.63
N GLN A 8 17.45 -5.47 -32.05
CA GLN A 8 18.42 -4.40 -31.78
C GLN A 8 19.43 -4.80 -30.70
N VAL A 9 19.00 -5.52 -29.63
CA VAL A 9 19.92 -6.08 -28.62
C VAL A 9 20.94 -7.02 -29.27
N ALA A 10 20.47 -7.96 -30.12
CA ALA A 10 21.35 -8.91 -30.81
C ALA A 10 22.32 -8.20 -31.76
N ALA A 11 21.82 -7.22 -32.54
CA ALA A 11 22.65 -6.42 -33.46
C ALA A 11 23.72 -5.61 -32.71
N HIS A 12 23.35 -4.97 -31.58
CA HIS A 12 24.31 -4.22 -30.75
C HIS A 12 25.40 -5.13 -30.19
N ALA A 13 25.05 -6.28 -29.62
CA ALA A 13 26.02 -7.25 -29.11
C ALA A 13 26.92 -7.78 -30.24
N GLY A 14 26.33 -8.17 -31.38
CA GLY A 14 27.07 -8.69 -32.53
C GLY A 14 28.04 -7.69 -33.13
N ALA A 15 27.63 -6.42 -33.31
CA ALA A 15 28.49 -5.35 -33.85
C ALA A 15 29.75 -5.08 -33.00
N ARG A 16 29.74 -5.46 -31.72
CA ARG A 16 30.84 -5.26 -30.76
C ARG A 16 31.57 -6.54 -30.39
N GLY A 17 31.21 -7.66 -30.99
CA GLY A 17 31.77 -8.96 -30.61
C GLY A 17 31.48 -9.36 -29.15
N ALA A 18 30.44 -8.77 -28.55
CA ALA A 18 30.05 -9.03 -27.16
C ALA A 18 29.42 -10.44 -27.04
N HIS A 19 29.86 -11.19 -26.02
CA HIS A 19 29.26 -12.49 -25.75
C HIS A 19 27.90 -12.33 -25.06
N LEU A 20 26.84 -12.92 -25.59
CA LEU A 20 25.47 -12.76 -25.08
C LEU A 20 25.32 -13.14 -23.61
N ALA A 21 25.99 -14.22 -23.13
CA ALA A 21 25.95 -14.57 -21.71
C ALA A 21 26.63 -13.51 -20.79
N ARG A 22 27.42 -12.61 -21.35
CA ARG A 22 28.06 -11.46 -20.69
C ARG A 22 27.40 -10.14 -21.09
N THR A 23 26.21 -10.20 -21.68
CA THR A 23 25.37 -9.05 -22.01
C THR A 23 24.26 -8.91 -20.97
N VAL A 24 24.09 -7.70 -20.42
CA VAL A 24 23.00 -7.37 -19.49
C VAL A 24 22.01 -6.48 -20.20
N VAL A 25 20.73 -6.84 -20.11
CA VAL A 25 19.60 -6.05 -20.62
C VAL A 25 18.76 -5.57 -19.46
N LEU A 26 18.83 -4.28 -19.16
CA LEU A 26 18.04 -3.66 -18.10
C LEU A 26 16.63 -3.39 -18.61
N VAL A 27 15.63 -3.84 -17.85
CA VAL A 27 14.21 -3.64 -18.16
C VAL A 27 13.58 -2.66 -17.17
N PRO A 28 12.57 -1.85 -17.57
CA PRO A 28 11.97 -0.84 -16.72
C PRO A 28 11.14 -1.43 -15.57
N TYR A 29 10.61 -2.65 -15.74
CA TYR A 29 9.78 -3.32 -14.74
C TYR A 29 10.21 -4.79 -14.59
N ALA A 30 10.26 -5.28 -13.35
CA ALA A 30 10.68 -6.65 -13.04
C ALA A 30 9.82 -7.72 -13.76
N GLN A 31 8.54 -7.42 -13.99
CA GLN A 31 7.60 -8.29 -14.71
C GLN A 31 8.03 -8.56 -16.16
N LEU A 32 8.84 -7.68 -16.75
CA LEU A 32 9.36 -7.85 -18.12
C LEU A 32 10.56 -8.80 -18.20
N MET A 33 11.23 -9.11 -17.09
CA MET A 33 12.39 -10.01 -17.06
C MET A 33 12.03 -11.41 -17.61
N PRO A 34 11.03 -12.13 -17.07
CA PRO A 34 10.66 -13.44 -17.60
C PRO A 34 10.08 -13.37 -19.02
N TRP A 35 9.44 -12.26 -19.39
CA TRP A 35 8.97 -12.04 -20.76
C TRP A 35 10.12 -11.88 -21.74
N GLY A 36 11.07 -11.01 -21.44
CA GLY A 36 12.26 -10.81 -22.27
C GLY A 36 13.02 -12.11 -22.48
N GLN A 37 13.23 -12.87 -21.41
CA GLN A 37 13.93 -14.16 -21.46
C GLN A 37 13.18 -15.20 -22.31
N ARG A 38 11.86 -15.32 -22.14
CA ARG A 38 11.02 -16.25 -22.94
C ARG A 38 11.04 -15.89 -24.42
N LEU A 39 10.81 -14.60 -24.74
CA LEU A 39 10.75 -14.13 -26.11
C LEU A 39 12.10 -14.20 -26.81
N TRP A 40 13.21 -13.99 -26.07
CA TRP A 40 14.55 -14.23 -26.59
C TRP A 40 14.73 -15.67 -27.02
N GLY A 41 14.38 -16.64 -26.15
CA GLY A 41 14.45 -18.06 -26.47
C GLY A 41 13.59 -18.48 -27.67
N GLN A 42 12.47 -17.81 -27.91
CA GLN A 42 11.63 -18.03 -29.08
C GLN A 42 12.24 -17.46 -30.36
N GLN A 43 12.81 -16.26 -30.29
CA GLN A 43 13.37 -15.55 -31.44
C GLN A 43 14.77 -16.06 -31.81
N PHE A 44 15.55 -16.44 -30.82
CA PHE A 44 16.94 -16.92 -30.96
C PHE A 44 17.10 -18.26 -30.23
N PRO A 45 16.54 -19.36 -30.75
CA PRO A 45 16.51 -20.64 -30.05
C PRO A 45 17.90 -21.31 -29.94
N GLN A 46 18.86 -20.85 -30.70
CA GLN A 46 20.24 -21.35 -30.67
C GLN A 46 21.18 -20.31 -30.09
N GLY A 47 22.04 -20.73 -29.18
CA GLY A 47 23.04 -19.88 -28.57
C GLY A 47 22.71 -19.44 -27.15
N PHE A 48 23.45 -18.46 -26.66
CA PHE A 48 23.29 -17.91 -25.31
C PHE A 48 22.23 -16.82 -25.29
N ALA A 49 21.54 -16.69 -24.13
CA ALA A 49 20.64 -15.58 -23.87
C ALA A 49 21.35 -14.51 -23.03
N PRO A 50 21.05 -13.22 -23.27
CA PRO A 50 21.47 -12.16 -22.36
C PRO A 50 20.71 -12.25 -21.04
N ARG A 51 21.21 -11.61 -20.00
CA ARG A 51 20.52 -11.51 -18.71
C ARG A 51 19.56 -10.33 -18.73
N PHE A 52 18.27 -10.60 -18.54
CA PHE A 52 17.26 -9.56 -18.37
C PHE A 52 17.11 -9.25 -16.89
N GLU A 53 17.43 -8.02 -16.46
CA GLU A 53 17.47 -7.61 -15.06
C GLU A 53 16.85 -6.23 -14.86
N THR A 54 16.46 -5.92 -13.64
CA THR A 54 16.33 -4.53 -13.19
C THR A 54 17.65 -4.12 -12.50
N THR A 55 17.94 -2.84 -12.38
CA THR A 55 19.15 -2.35 -11.69
C THR A 55 19.27 -2.90 -10.27
N ARG A 56 18.17 -2.91 -9.51
CA ARG A 56 18.13 -3.42 -8.14
C ARG A 56 18.37 -4.93 -8.07
N ASN A 57 17.80 -5.68 -9.00
CA ASN A 57 17.98 -7.14 -9.06
C ASN A 57 19.41 -7.48 -9.41
N TRP A 58 19.97 -6.81 -10.40
CA TRP A 58 21.34 -6.99 -10.82
C TRP A 58 22.32 -6.68 -9.69
N ALA A 59 22.19 -5.52 -9.02
CA ALA A 59 23.01 -5.16 -7.88
C ALA A 59 22.98 -6.23 -6.78
N ARG A 60 21.77 -6.73 -6.42
CA ARG A 60 21.58 -7.76 -5.39
C ARG A 60 22.26 -9.08 -5.74
N GLN A 61 22.29 -9.45 -7.02
CA GLN A 61 22.97 -10.69 -7.47
C GLN A 61 24.49 -10.55 -7.44
N LEU A 62 25.02 -9.35 -7.62
CA LEU A 62 26.46 -9.10 -7.59
C LEU A 62 26.99 -9.10 -6.15
N GLN A 63 26.28 -8.43 -5.25
CA GLN A 63 26.69 -8.31 -3.85
C GLN A 63 25.49 -8.09 -2.95
N GLY A 64 25.46 -8.79 -1.80
CA GLY A 64 24.55 -8.45 -0.71
C GLY A 64 24.91 -7.08 -0.13
N PHE A 65 23.92 -6.21 -0.02
CA PHE A 65 24.08 -4.88 0.57
C PHE A 65 23.69 -4.92 2.05
N GLU A 66 24.64 -4.60 2.91
CA GLU A 66 24.41 -4.40 4.33
C GLU A 66 24.64 -2.92 4.64
N PRO A 67 23.57 -2.15 4.89
CA PRO A 67 23.70 -0.73 5.21
C PRO A 67 24.38 -0.53 6.57
N SER A 68 25.19 0.51 6.73
CA SER A 68 25.75 0.96 8.02
C SER A 68 24.66 1.62 8.87
N ALA A 69 24.89 1.77 10.18
CA ALA A 69 23.89 2.26 11.14
C ALA A 69 23.16 3.54 10.71
N ASP A 70 23.87 4.48 10.10
CA ASP A 70 23.35 5.77 9.68
C ASP A 70 22.99 5.85 8.18
N ASP A 71 23.19 4.77 7.40
CA ASP A 71 22.83 4.77 5.98
C ASP A 71 21.31 4.83 5.78
N PHE A 72 20.87 5.53 4.74
CA PHE A 72 19.51 5.42 4.23
C PHE A 72 19.35 4.05 3.55
N ALA A 73 18.58 3.17 4.18
CA ALA A 73 18.48 1.77 3.77
C ALA A 73 17.32 1.50 2.79
N GLY A 74 16.36 2.40 2.68
CA GLY A 74 15.07 2.17 2.01
C GLY A 74 14.17 1.18 2.78
N ASP A 75 14.44 1.01 4.08
CA ASP A 75 13.69 0.17 5.01
C ASP A 75 13.05 1.06 6.09
N ALA A 76 11.74 1.21 6.02
CA ALA A 76 11.01 2.11 6.92
C ALA A 76 11.23 1.79 8.41
N ALA A 77 11.39 0.51 8.77
CA ALA A 77 11.59 0.12 10.16
C ALA A 77 12.89 0.70 10.74
N ARG A 78 13.92 0.80 9.91
CA ARG A 78 15.23 1.35 10.25
C ARG A 78 15.29 2.85 10.02
N ASP A 79 14.89 3.29 8.85
CA ASP A 79 15.04 4.68 8.40
C ASP A 79 14.26 5.66 9.29
N THR A 80 13.09 5.26 9.81
CA THR A 80 12.34 6.08 10.80
C THR A 80 13.15 6.33 12.08
N LEU A 81 13.88 5.32 12.57
CA LEU A 81 14.73 5.46 13.75
C LEU A 81 15.96 6.32 13.46
N THR A 82 16.57 6.13 12.32
CA THR A 82 17.72 6.93 11.86
C THR A 82 17.32 8.38 11.68
N ALA A 83 16.15 8.67 11.07
CA ALA A 83 15.61 10.02 10.93
C ALA A 83 15.42 10.71 12.30
N ARG A 84 14.85 9.99 13.28
CA ARG A 84 14.72 10.50 14.66
C ARG A 84 16.07 10.79 15.30
N ALA A 85 17.05 9.90 15.14
CA ALA A 85 18.40 10.11 15.67
C ALA A 85 19.13 11.29 15.01
N LEU A 86 18.95 11.49 13.71
CA LEU A 86 19.50 12.66 12.99
C LEU A 86 18.89 13.96 13.52
N LEU A 87 17.58 14.02 13.73
CA LEU A 87 16.91 15.19 14.31
C LEU A 87 17.37 15.48 15.73
N ASP A 88 17.58 14.46 16.56
CA ASP A 88 18.15 14.62 17.91
C ASP A 88 19.58 15.21 17.84
N ARG A 89 20.44 14.73 16.93
CA ARG A 89 21.82 15.23 16.74
C ARG A 89 21.90 16.71 16.34
N VAL A 90 20.91 17.19 15.56
CA VAL A 90 20.85 18.60 15.14
C VAL A 90 20.05 19.49 16.11
N GLY A 91 19.74 19.00 17.31
CA GLY A 91 19.05 19.76 18.36
C GLY A 91 17.54 19.89 18.18
N GLN A 92 16.94 19.18 17.24
CA GLN A 92 15.50 19.21 16.97
C GLN A 92 14.71 18.06 17.66
N GLY A 93 15.23 17.58 18.77
CA GLY A 93 14.64 16.45 19.51
C GLY A 93 13.20 16.69 19.98
N ALA A 94 12.81 17.93 20.25
CA ALA A 94 11.44 18.30 20.61
C ALA A 94 10.43 18.09 19.47
N LEU A 95 10.90 18.25 18.22
CA LEU A 95 10.06 18.16 17.02
C LEU A 95 10.27 16.86 16.22
N ARG A 96 11.11 15.95 16.72
CA ARG A 96 11.48 14.72 15.99
C ARG A 96 10.26 13.87 15.57
N GLU A 97 9.22 13.79 16.42
CA GLU A 97 8.03 13.01 16.11
C GLU A 97 7.18 13.63 14.97
N MET A 98 7.32 14.92 14.77
CA MET A 98 6.66 15.65 13.70
C MET A 98 7.49 15.61 12.41
N LEU A 99 8.82 15.72 12.51
CA LEU A 99 9.70 15.89 11.35
C LEU A 99 10.32 14.58 10.83
N ALA A 100 10.26 13.46 11.60
CA ALA A 100 10.91 12.21 11.19
C ALA A 100 10.32 11.61 9.91
N THR A 101 8.99 11.56 9.78
CA THR A 101 8.32 11.06 8.57
C THR A 101 8.59 11.95 7.36
N PRO A 102 8.40 13.30 7.41
CA PRO A 102 8.82 14.19 6.33
C PRO A 102 10.29 14.05 5.92
N LEU A 103 11.20 13.88 6.90
CA LEU A 103 12.63 13.68 6.61
C LEU A 103 12.88 12.36 5.88
N GLN A 104 12.25 11.28 6.30
CA GLN A 104 12.35 9.98 5.63
C GLN A 104 11.77 10.02 4.21
N GLU A 105 10.63 10.66 4.02
CA GLU A 105 9.99 10.82 2.70
C GLU A 105 10.86 11.66 1.76
N ALA A 106 11.41 12.78 2.22
CA ALA A 106 12.33 13.61 1.45
C ALA A 106 13.59 12.82 1.06
N ALA A 107 14.18 12.07 2.01
CA ALA A 107 15.33 11.21 1.74
C ALA A 107 14.98 10.12 0.71
N ALA A 108 13.82 9.49 0.81
CA ALA A 108 13.35 8.47 -0.14
C ALA A 108 13.17 9.01 -1.56
N GLN A 109 12.78 10.29 -1.69
CA GLN A 109 12.68 10.97 -3.00
C GLN A 109 14.03 11.31 -3.61
N LEU A 110 15.01 11.69 -2.77
CA LEU A 110 16.38 12.05 -3.23
C LEU A 110 17.27 10.84 -3.47
N ALA A 111 17.06 9.74 -2.73
CA ALA A 111 17.93 8.57 -2.79
C ALA A 111 18.12 7.99 -4.20
N PRO A 112 17.12 7.88 -5.10
CA PRO A 112 17.32 7.44 -6.47
C PRO A 112 18.23 8.36 -7.28
N ALA A 113 18.12 9.67 -7.08
CA ALA A 113 18.97 10.66 -7.78
C ALA A 113 20.43 10.55 -7.34
N VAL A 114 20.67 10.46 -6.01
CA VAL A 114 22.02 10.29 -5.46
C VAL A 114 22.62 8.94 -5.82
N ALA A 115 21.82 7.87 -5.80
CA ALA A 115 22.24 6.54 -6.22
C ALA A 115 22.62 6.45 -7.72
N ALA A 116 22.10 7.34 -8.55
CA ALA A 116 22.48 7.47 -9.96
C ALA A 116 23.84 8.17 -10.16
N VAL A 117 24.36 8.84 -9.13
CA VAL A 117 25.68 9.48 -9.19
C VAL A 117 26.76 8.47 -8.78
N PRO A 118 27.81 8.27 -9.60
CA PRO A 118 28.93 7.40 -9.22
C PRO A 118 29.51 7.81 -7.84
N PRO A 119 29.84 6.87 -6.95
CA PRO A 119 30.28 7.18 -5.58
C PRO A 119 31.42 8.23 -5.51
N ALA A 120 32.39 8.16 -6.43
CA ALA A 120 33.50 9.11 -6.50
C ALA A 120 33.08 10.54 -6.88
N GLN A 121 31.92 10.75 -7.46
CA GLN A 121 31.42 12.06 -7.92
C GLN A 121 30.36 12.67 -6.98
N ARG A 122 29.88 11.92 -5.98
CA ARG A 122 28.80 12.36 -5.08
C ARG A 122 29.13 13.62 -4.29
N ALA A 123 30.38 13.76 -3.84
CA ALA A 123 30.80 14.95 -3.11
C ALA A 123 30.64 16.23 -3.97
N ALA A 124 31.14 16.20 -5.20
CA ALA A 124 31.01 17.34 -6.12
C ALA A 124 29.56 17.61 -6.52
N TRP A 125 28.77 16.56 -6.78
CA TRP A 125 27.34 16.68 -7.05
C TRP A 125 26.60 17.29 -5.85
N GLY A 126 26.94 16.87 -4.62
CA GLY A 126 26.36 17.38 -3.39
C GLY A 126 26.66 18.87 -3.18
N ASP A 127 27.88 19.34 -3.53
CA ASP A 127 28.22 20.75 -3.45
C ASP A 127 27.35 21.60 -4.37
N GLU A 128 27.04 21.12 -5.57
CA GLU A 128 26.12 21.82 -6.48
C GLU A 128 24.67 21.72 -5.98
N ALA A 129 24.26 20.56 -5.46
CA ALA A 129 22.91 20.39 -4.94
C ALA A 129 22.60 21.31 -3.75
N ARG A 130 23.57 21.51 -2.86
CA ARG A 130 23.43 22.43 -1.69
C ARG A 130 23.16 23.87 -2.09
N LYS A 131 23.67 24.31 -3.24
CA LYS A 131 23.46 25.70 -3.73
C LYS A 131 22.00 25.99 -4.07
N LEU A 132 21.23 24.95 -4.35
CA LEU A 132 19.81 25.06 -4.71
C LEU A 132 18.88 24.93 -3.49
N LEU A 133 19.42 24.62 -2.32
CA LEU A 133 18.63 24.58 -1.09
C LEU A 133 18.42 25.99 -0.55
N ALA A 134 17.19 26.32 -0.20
CA ALA A 134 16.88 27.59 0.44
C ALA A 134 17.57 27.67 1.81
N THR A 135 18.20 28.83 2.07
CA THR A 135 18.62 29.19 3.43
C THR A 135 17.45 29.89 4.08
N ALA A 136 16.75 29.16 4.97
CA ALA A 136 15.67 29.75 5.78
C ALA A 136 16.25 30.10 7.15
N ASP A 137 16.17 31.35 7.56
CA ASP A 137 16.55 31.81 8.89
C ASP A 137 15.53 31.29 9.94
N GLU A 138 15.98 31.20 11.19
CA GLU A 138 15.09 30.94 12.33
C GLU A 138 14.01 32.02 12.37
N GLY A 139 12.74 31.61 12.23
CA GLY A 139 11.59 32.52 12.15
C GLY A 139 10.96 32.65 10.75
N SER A 140 11.57 32.09 9.72
CA SER A 140 10.94 31.93 8.40
C SER A 140 9.80 30.90 8.48
N SER A 141 8.71 31.16 7.75
CA SER A 141 7.59 30.21 7.65
C SER A 141 7.99 28.85 7.03
N LEU A 142 9.08 28.78 6.29
CA LEU A 142 9.61 27.58 5.63
C LEU A 142 10.87 27.02 6.32
N HIS A 143 11.11 27.41 7.58
CA HIS A 143 12.32 26.99 8.30
C HIS A 143 12.42 25.46 8.43
N TYR A 144 11.32 24.78 8.76
CA TYR A 144 11.31 23.33 8.98
C TYR A 144 11.41 22.55 7.66
N GLU A 145 10.79 23.03 6.60
CA GLU A 145 10.89 22.45 5.26
C GLU A 145 12.33 22.55 4.73
N ALA A 146 12.97 23.70 4.91
CA ALA A 146 14.37 23.90 4.53
C ALA A 146 15.33 23.03 5.36
N LEU A 147 15.06 22.87 6.66
CA LEU A 147 15.81 21.98 7.54
C LEU A 147 15.68 20.51 7.10
N VAL A 148 14.46 20.06 6.86
CA VAL A 148 14.18 18.70 6.39
C VAL A 148 14.85 18.43 5.05
N ALA A 149 14.73 19.34 4.10
CA ALA A 149 15.36 19.23 2.78
C ALA A 149 16.89 19.11 2.89
N ARG A 150 17.52 19.93 3.73
CA ARG A 150 18.97 19.90 3.97
C ARG A 150 19.39 18.60 4.63
N LEU A 151 18.72 18.19 5.70
CA LEU A 151 19.03 16.94 6.40
C LEU A 151 18.84 15.73 5.49
N ALA A 152 17.77 15.68 4.69
CA ALA A 152 17.51 14.63 3.74
C ALA A 152 18.64 14.50 2.72
N LEU A 153 19.07 15.64 2.13
CA LEU A 153 20.18 15.67 1.17
C LEU A 153 21.49 15.16 1.80
N GLU A 154 21.87 15.68 2.98
CA GLU A 154 23.09 15.22 3.67
C GLU A 154 23.02 13.74 4.03
N TRP A 155 21.88 13.26 4.48
CA TRP A 155 21.69 11.86 4.84
C TRP A 155 21.92 10.94 3.64
N VAL A 156 21.25 11.20 2.49
CA VAL A 156 21.40 10.34 1.32
C VAL A 156 22.76 10.46 0.65
N LEU A 157 23.43 11.64 0.73
CA LEU A 157 24.79 11.84 0.23
C LEU A 157 25.82 11.06 1.05
N ALA A 158 25.66 11.02 2.37
CA ALA A 158 26.54 10.28 3.28
C ALA A 158 26.32 8.78 3.22
N SER A 159 25.16 8.33 2.72
CA SER A 159 24.77 6.93 2.67
C SER A 159 25.44 6.17 1.53
N ARG A 160 25.73 4.90 1.78
CA ARG A 160 26.00 3.93 0.72
C ARG A 160 24.68 3.42 0.16
N HIS A 161 24.63 3.15 -1.13
CA HIS A 161 23.44 2.65 -1.80
C HIS A 161 23.66 1.23 -2.32
N ALA A 162 22.63 0.39 -2.26
CA ALA A 162 22.68 -0.99 -2.72
C ALA A 162 23.13 -1.14 -4.20
N THR A 163 22.97 -0.09 -4.99
CA THR A 163 23.32 -0.05 -6.41
C THR A 163 24.74 0.46 -6.67
N ASP A 164 25.50 0.84 -5.64
CA ASP A 164 26.88 1.35 -5.79
C ASP A 164 27.82 0.34 -6.43
N VAL A 165 27.60 -0.94 -6.15
CA VAL A 165 28.33 -2.06 -6.77
C VAL A 165 28.30 -2.03 -8.30
N LEU A 166 27.24 -1.46 -8.91
CA LEU A 166 27.12 -1.36 -10.37
C LEU A 166 28.15 -0.41 -11.00
N PHE A 167 28.72 0.50 -10.21
CA PHE A 167 29.75 1.43 -10.64
C PHE A 167 31.19 0.88 -10.46
N GLU A 168 31.35 -0.30 -9.88
CA GLU A 168 32.65 -0.90 -9.67
C GLU A 168 33.32 -1.31 -10.99
N PRO A 169 34.63 -1.07 -11.16
CA PRO A 169 35.36 -1.45 -12.37
C PRO A 169 35.22 -2.92 -12.73
N GLY A 170 35.26 -3.83 -11.74
CA GLY A 170 35.11 -5.26 -11.95
C GLY A 170 33.78 -5.68 -12.59
N VAL A 171 32.70 -4.96 -12.30
CA VAL A 171 31.39 -5.21 -12.95
C VAL A 171 31.44 -4.82 -14.42
N ARG A 172 32.09 -3.70 -14.73
CA ARG A 172 32.28 -3.25 -16.11
C ARG A 172 33.19 -4.16 -16.93
N GLU A 173 34.17 -4.81 -16.30
CA GLU A 173 35.05 -5.80 -16.94
C GLU A 173 34.33 -7.13 -17.15
N ALA A 174 33.43 -7.51 -16.26
CA ALA A 174 32.68 -8.78 -16.34
C ALA A 174 31.55 -8.75 -17.37
N VAL A 175 31.11 -7.57 -17.82
CA VAL A 175 29.98 -7.37 -18.76
C VAL A 175 30.48 -6.78 -20.06
N ASP A 176 30.29 -7.50 -21.16
CA ASP A 176 30.74 -7.09 -22.48
C ASP A 176 29.86 -5.98 -23.08
N ALA A 177 28.54 -6.05 -22.88
CA ALA A 177 27.58 -5.04 -23.36
C ALA A 177 26.46 -4.80 -22.34
N LEU A 178 26.02 -3.54 -22.24
CA LEU A 178 24.89 -3.12 -21.43
C LEU A 178 23.82 -2.51 -22.33
N VAL A 179 22.62 -3.07 -22.34
CA VAL A 179 21.49 -2.51 -23.09
C VAL A 179 20.39 -2.11 -22.11
N VAL A 180 19.91 -0.87 -22.21
CA VAL A 180 18.79 -0.36 -21.42
C VAL A 180 17.54 -0.34 -22.29
N LEU A 181 16.52 -1.07 -21.88
CA LEU A 181 15.18 -0.97 -22.44
C LEU A 181 14.41 0.08 -21.63
N GLU A 182 14.26 1.28 -22.19
CA GLU A 182 13.58 2.38 -21.54
C GLU A 182 12.06 2.30 -21.72
N GLY A 183 11.31 2.59 -20.67
CA GLY A 183 9.86 2.63 -20.67
C GLY A 183 9.28 4.01 -21.03
N PHE A 184 8.20 4.41 -20.32
CA PHE A 184 7.59 5.73 -20.53
C PHE A 184 8.32 6.86 -19.79
N GLN A 185 9.17 6.52 -18.84
CA GLN A 185 10.01 7.47 -18.11
C GLN A 185 11.45 7.03 -18.21
N SER A 186 12.35 8.00 -18.30
CA SER A 186 13.78 7.76 -18.18
C SER A 186 14.16 7.60 -16.71
N ASP A 187 15.03 6.64 -16.41
CA ASP A 187 15.59 6.41 -15.07
C ASP A 187 17.05 6.88 -15.07
N ALA A 188 17.38 7.75 -14.12
CA ALA A 188 18.71 8.35 -14.03
C ALA A 188 19.83 7.32 -13.83
N LEU A 189 19.60 6.26 -13.05
CA LEU A 189 20.63 5.25 -12.77
C LEU A 189 21.03 4.43 -14.02
N PRO A 190 20.11 3.83 -14.80
CA PRO A 190 20.48 3.21 -16.07
C PRO A 190 21.19 4.15 -17.03
N GLN A 191 20.80 5.42 -17.10
CA GLN A 191 21.45 6.43 -17.96
C GLN A 191 22.88 6.72 -17.50
N ALA A 192 23.12 6.85 -16.19
CA ALA A 192 24.46 7.02 -15.64
C ALA A 192 25.36 5.79 -15.91
N LEU A 193 24.79 4.60 -15.82
CA LEU A 193 25.52 3.38 -16.19
C LEU A 193 25.88 3.38 -17.69
N LEU A 194 24.95 3.72 -18.58
CA LEU A 194 25.23 3.82 -20.02
C LEU A 194 26.39 4.79 -20.32
N ALA A 195 26.42 5.95 -19.65
CA ALA A 195 27.52 6.90 -19.80
C ALA A 195 28.89 6.27 -19.46
N GLN A 196 28.95 5.37 -18.47
CA GLN A 196 30.18 4.64 -18.13
C GLN A 196 30.53 3.54 -19.13
N TRP A 197 29.54 2.87 -19.72
CA TRP A 197 29.78 1.83 -20.72
C TRP A 197 30.19 2.40 -22.08
N GLY A 198 29.87 3.70 -22.34
CA GLY A 198 30.19 4.35 -23.62
C GLY A 198 29.65 3.56 -24.82
N GLU A 199 30.51 3.24 -25.79
CA GLU A 199 30.11 2.48 -26.98
C GLU A 199 29.60 1.05 -26.72
N ARG A 200 29.94 0.45 -25.58
CA ARG A 200 29.40 -0.85 -25.17
C ARG A 200 27.99 -0.78 -24.59
N GLY A 201 27.49 0.45 -24.37
CA GLY A 201 26.15 0.72 -23.91
C GLY A 201 25.19 1.06 -25.06
N ALA A 202 23.92 0.68 -24.95
CA ALA A 202 22.86 1.13 -25.85
C ALA A 202 21.56 1.38 -25.09
N CYS A 203 20.80 2.40 -25.51
CA CYS A 203 19.45 2.66 -25.03
C CYS A 203 18.44 2.37 -26.13
N ILE A 204 17.41 1.61 -25.81
CA ILE A 204 16.31 1.26 -26.71
C ILE A 204 15.01 1.70 -26.02
N VAL A 205 14.35 2.71 -26.57
CA VAL A 205 13.08 3.23 -26.07
C VAL A 205 11.94 2.34 -26.55
N LEU A 206 11.37 1.51 -25.68
CA LEU A 206 10.34 0.53 -26.05
C LEU A 206 9.10 1.15 -26.71
N PRO A 207 8.55 2.29 -26.23
CA PRO A 207 7.43 2.95 -26.88
C PRO A 207 7.69 3.36 -28.33
N SER A 208 8.93 3.70 -28.70
CA SER A 208 9.28 4.10 -30.08
C SER A 208 9.27 2.94 -31.09
N LEU A 209 9.28 1.71 -30.59
CA LEU A 209 9.27 0.49 -31.44
C LEU A 209 7.86 -0.04 -31.71
N LEU A 210 6.83 0.70 -31.32
CA LEU A 210 5.45 0.31 -31.59
C LEU A 210 5.14 0.42 -33.08
N GLU A 211 4.47 -0.60 -33.62
CA GLU A 211 3.93 -0.60 -34.97
C GLU A 211 2.47 -0.17 -34.95
N ASP A 212 1.97 0.32 -36.05
CA ASP A 212 0.54 0.51 -36.21
C ASP A 212 -0.20 -0.81 -36.04
N ALA A 213 -1.31 -0.77 -35.30
CA ALA A 213 -2.11 -1.96 -35.08
C ALA A 213 -2.65 -2.47 -36.42
N SER A 214 -2.52 -3.77 -36.64
CA SER A 214 -3.03 -4.43 -37.87
C SER A 214 -4.56 -4.36 -38.00
N ALA A 215 -5.27 -4.15 -36.87
CA ALA A 215 -6.70 -3.87 -36.80
C ALA A 215 -6.96 -2.73 -35.80
N PRO A 216 -7.97 -1.86 -36.04
CA PRO A 216 -8.31 -0.81 -35.12
C PRO A 216 -8.78 -1.42 -33.77
N PRO A 217 -8.26 -0.96 -32.61
CA PRO A 217 -8.71 -1.45 -31.34
C PRO A 217 -10.17 -1.04 -31.08
N GLN A 218 -10.91 -1.93 -30.43
CA GLN A 218 -12.27 -1.64 -29.97
C GLN A 218 -12.19 -0.92 -28.62
N ARG A 219 -12.80 0.25 -28.51
CA ARG A 219 -12.81 1.07 -27.31
C ARG A 219 -14.24 1.37 -26.90
N ALA A 220 -14.62 0.96 -25.69
CA ALA A 220 -15.94 1.17 -25.13
C ALA A 220 -15.87 2.10 -23.91
N LEU A 221 -16.81 3.03 -23.83
CA LEU A 221 -16.89 4.04 -22.76
C LEU A 221 -18.09 3.79 -21.90
N HIS A 222 -17.90 3.76 -20.57
CA HIS A 222 -18.94 3.47 -19.59
C HIS A 222 -18.96 4.57 -18.53
N ALA A 223 -20.02 5.38 -18.51
CA ALA A 223 -20.30 6.27 -17.41
C ALA A 223 -21.08 5.51 -16.32
N ALA A 224 -20.57 5.51 -15.10
CA ALA A 224 -21.20 4.93 -13.93
C ALA A 224 -21.76 6.04 -13.03
N THR A 225 -22.80 5.75 -12.26
CA THR A 225 -23.43 6.74 -11.38
C THR A 225 -22.61 6.99 -10.12
N ASP A 226 -22.06 5.94 -9.53
CA ASP A 226 -21.32 5.96 -8.27
C ASP A 226 -20.23 4.88 -8.25
N ALA A 227 -19.53 4.77 -7.12
CA ALA A 227 -18.41 3.85 -6.96
C ALA A 227 -18.80 2.37 -7.02
N GLU A 228 -20.01 2.00 -6.58
CA GLU A 228 -20.47 0.60 -6.62
C GLU A 228 -20.96 0.24 -8.03
N ASP A 229 -21.68 1.15 -8.71
CA ASP A 229 -22.05 0.98 -10.11
C ASP A 229 -20.81 0.81 -11.00
N GLU A 230 -19.77 1.63 -10.76
CA GLU A 230 -18.50 1.53 -11.48
C GLU A 230 -17.80 0.18 -11.25
N ALA A 231 -17.70 -0.26 -9.99
CA ALA A 231 -17.07 -1.52 -9.63
C ALA A 231 -17.81 -2.72 -10.25
N HIS A 232 -19.14 -2.70 -10.20
CA HIS A 232 -19.97 -3.78 -10.73
C HIS A 232 -19.87 -3.85 -12.26
N ARG A 233 -19.88 -2.69 -12.96
CA ARG A 233 -19.67 -2.62 -14.43
C ARG A 233 -18.27 -3.11 -14.80
N ALA A 234 -17.22 -2.71 -14.07
CA ALA A 234 -15.85 -3.17 -14.30
C ALA A 234 -15.73 -4.69 -14.18
N ALA A 235 -16.30 -5.27 -13.11
CA ALA A 235 -16.33 -6.72 -12.94
C ALA A 235 -17.09 -7.41 -14.08
N ALA A 236 -18.22 -6.86 -14.50
CA ALA A 236 -19.03 -7.42 -15.60
C ALA A 236 -18.27 -7.37 -16.95
N CYS A 237 -17.53 -6.31 -17.25
CA CYS A 237 -16.66 -6.24 -18.44
C CYS A 237 -15.57 -7.31 -18.37
N VAL A 238 -14.86 -7.46 -17.23
CA VAL A 238 -13.86 -8.50 -17.05
C VAL A 238 -14.46 -9.89 -17.28
N LEU A 239 -15.62 -10.19 -16.68
CA LEU A 239 -16.32 -11.47 -16.85
C LEU A 239 -16.75 -11.71 -18.31
N SER A 240 -17.16 -10.65 -19.02
CA SER A 240 -17.49 -10.74 -20.46
C SER A 240 -16.25 -11.11 -21.27
N HIS A 241 -15.10 -10.47 -21.03
CA HIS A 241 -13.86 -10.82 -21.72
C HIS A 241 -13.44 -12.26 -21.47
N ILE A 242 -13.53 -12.74 -20.22
CA ILE A 242 -13.19 -14.15 -19.90
C ILE A 242 -14.13 -15.10 -20.67
N ARG A 243 -15.44 -14.85 -20.68
CA ARG A 243 -16.42 -15.67 -21.42
C ARG A 243 -16.13 -15.72 -22.91
N ASP A 244 -15.67 -14.62 -23.47
CA ASP A 244 -15.33 -14.51 -24.90
C ASP A 244 -13.92 -15.02 -25.23
N GLY A 245 -13.21 -15.61 -24.26
CA GLY A 245 -11.86 -16.14 -24.42
C GLY A 245 -10.77 -15.07 -24.56
N ARG A 246 -11.07 -13.80 -24.30
CA ARG A 246 -10.10 -12.70 -24.33
C ARG A 246 -9.31 -12.65 -23.03
N VAL A 247 -8.33 -13.54 -22.89
CA VAL A 247 -7.45 -13.64 -21.72
C VAL A 247 -5.98 -13.58 -22.14
N PRO A 248 -5.06 -13.06 -21.35
CA PRO A 248 -5.28 -12.40 -20.04
C PRO A 248 -5.92 -11.00 -20.16
N VAL A 249 -6.74 -10.64 -19.17
CA VAL A 249 -7.36 -9.31 -19.05
C VAL A 249 -6.51 -8.45 -18.12
N ALA A 250 -6.15 -7.24 -18.55
CA ALA A 250 -5.55 -6.23 -17.68
C ALA A 250 -6.65 -5.45 -16.96
N LEU A 251 -6.57 -5.35 -15.64
CA LEU A 251 -7.41 -4.47 -14.82
C LEU A 251 -6.51 -3.36 -14.26
N ALA A 252 -6.66 -2.14 -14.76
CA ALA A 252 -5.81 -1.03 -14.35
C ALA A 252 -6.13 -0.56 -12.92
N ALA A 253 -5.10 -0.51 -12.07
CA ALA A 253 -5.22 -0.08 -10.68
C ALA A 253 -5.02 1.44 -10.57
N THR A 254 -6.05 2.23 -10.90
CA THR A 254 -6.07 3.69 -10.72
C THR A 254 -6.42 4.09 -9.29
N ASP A 255 -7.32 3.34 -8.65
CA ASP A 255 -7.79 3.56 -7.28
C ASP A 255 -7.91 2.21 -6.54
N ARG A 256 -7.22 2.08 -5.41
CA ARG A 256 -7.20 0.83 -4.64
C ARG A 256 -8.55 0.51 -3.96
N ALA A 257 -9.30 1.52 -3.55
CA ALA A 257 -10.63 1.30 -2.96
C ALA A 257 -11.61 0.76 -4.00
N LEU A 258 -11.59 1.32 -5.21
CA LEU A 258 -12.37 0.82 -6.34
C LEU A 258 -11.96 -0.60 -6.73
N ILE A 259 -10.66 -0.86 -6.86
CA ILE A 259 -10.17 -2.22 -7.19
C ILE A 259 -10.60 -3.25 -6.15
N ARG A 260 -10.63 -2.90 -4.85
CA ARG A 260 -11.14 -3.80 -3.80
C ARG A 260 -12.59 -4.22 -4.06
N ARG A 261 -13.45 -3.28 -4.46
CA ARG A 261 -14.86 -3.55 -4.80
C ARG A 261 -14.95 -4.45 -6.03
N VAL A 262 -14.18 -4.16 -7.09
CA VAL A 262 -14.13 -4.99 -8.30
C VAL A 262 -13.69 -6.42 -7.96
N LEU A 263 -12.63 -6.57 -7.15
CA LEU A 263 -12.12 -7.88 -6.74
C LEU A 263 -13.15 -8.67 -5.93
N ALA A 264 -13.95 -8.02 -5.07
CA ALA A 264 -15.02 -8.69 -4.34
C ALA A 264 -16.10 -9.27 -5.27
N HIS A 265 -16.45 -8.55 -6.34
CA HIS A 265 -17.38 -9.05 -7.36
C HIS A 265 -16.77 -10.22 -8.17
N LEU A 266 -15.49 -10.15 -8.53
CA LEU A 266 -14.80 -11.22 -9.26
C LEU A 266 -14.63 -12.47 -8.38
N ASP A 267 -14.29 -12.31 -7.11
CA ASP A 267 -14.16 -13.41 -6.13
C ASP A 267 -15.50 -14.14 -5.96
N SER A 268 -16.61 -13.40 -5.83
CA SER A 268 -17.96 -13.99 -5.77
C SER A 268 -18.33 -14.81 -7.01
N SER A 269 -17.64 -14.58 -8.13
CA SER A 269 -17.79 -15.32 -9.39
C SER A 269 -16.73 -16.42 -9.55
N GLY A 270 -15.87 -16.64 -8.56
CA GLY A 270 -14.82 -17.66 -8.57
C GLY A 270 -13.67 -17.39 -9.55
N VAL A 271 -13.44 -16.12 -9.93
CA VAL A 271 -12.37 -15.73 -10.87
C VAL A 271 -11.04 -15.56 -10.15
N LEU A 272 -10.02 -16.27 -10.60
CA LEU A 272 -8.65 -16.08 -10.12
C LEU A 272 -8.09 -14.75 -10.65
N VAL A 273 -7.59 -13.92 -9.75
CA VAL A 273 -7.00 -12.62 -10.08
C VAL A 273 -5.58 -12.54 -9.53
N ARG A 274 -4.62 -12.11 -10.36
CA ARG A 274 -3.26 -11.80 -9.92
C ARG A 274 -3.13 -10.29 -9.69
N ASP A 275 -3.07 -9.87 -8.43
CA ASP A 275 -2.86 -8.47 -8.06
C ASP A 275 -1.37 -8.17 -7.87
N GLU A 276 -0.75 -7.53 -8.87
CA GLU A 276 0.66 -7.15 -8.85
C GLU A 276 0.89 -5.80 -8.14
N SER A 277 -0.15 -5.01 -7.92
CA SER A 277 -0.06 -3.72 -7.20
C SER A 277 0.12 -3.93 -5.69
N GLY A 278 -0.40 -5.03 -5.15
CA GLY A 278 -0.34 -5.38 -3.74
C GLY A 278 -1.15 -4.43 -2.85
N TRP A 279 -1.10 -4.68 -1.55
CA TRP A 279 -1.82 -3.95 -0.51
C TRP A 279 -0.84 -3.28 0.43
N ILE A 280 -1.16 -2.09 0.92
CA ILE A 280 -0.42 -1.47 2.04
C ILE A 280 -0.66 -2.36 3.27
N LEU A 281 0.40 -2.72 4.01
CA LEU A 281 0.28 -3.63 5.15
C LEU A 281 -0.67 -3.10 6.22
N SER A 282 -0.69 -1.79 6.48
CA SER A 282 -1.58 -1.15 7.47
C SER A 282 -3.06 -1.41 7.18
N THR A 283 -3.45 -1.68 5.93
CA THR A 283 -4.84 -1.97 5.54
C THR A 283 -5.24 -3.44 5.69
N THR A 284 -4.33 -4.30 6.12
CA THR A 284 -4.60 -5.72 6.32
C THR A 284 -5.21 -6.02 7.68
N ARG A 285 -6.03 -7.07 7.77
CA ARG A 285 -6.58 -7.55 9.04
C ARG A 285 -5.48 -7.90 10.05
N ALA A 286 -4.35 -8.43 9.59
CA ALA A 286 -3.22 -8.77 10.43
C ALA A 286 -2.62 -7.52 11.11
N ALA A 287 -2.41 -6.44 10.35
CA ALA A 287 -1.94 -5.17 10.89
C ALA A 287 -2.93 -4.56 11.88
N SER A 288 -4.23 -4.58 11.56
CA SER A 288 -5.29 -4.09 12.44
C SER A 288 -5.27 -4.79 13.81
N ARG A 289 -5.03 -6.11 13.85
CA ARG A 289 -4.92 -6.88 15.11
C ARG A 289 -3.72 -6.44 15.96
N VAL A 290 -2.57 -6.20 15.34
CA VAL A 290 -1.37 -5.71 16.04
C VAL A 290 -1.60 -4.30 16.57
N MET A 291 -2.17 -3.42 15.74
CA MET A 291 -2.48 -2.05 16.14
C MET A 291 -3.50 -1.98 17.26
N ALA A 292 -4.55 -2.81 17.24
CA ALA A 292 -5.55 -2.88 18.30
C ALA A 292 -4.92 -3.28 19.64
N ALA A 293 -3.98 -4.22 19.66
CA ALA A 293 -3.25 -4.59 20.88
C ALA A 293 -2.45 -3.41 21.47
N LEU A 294 -1.79 -2.62 20.62
CA LEU A 294 -1.02 -1.43 21.05
C LEU A 294 -1.93 -0.30 21.53
N GLN A 295 -3.04 -0.05 20.83
CA GLN A 295 -4.03 0.96 21.21
C GLN A 295 -4.69 0.60 22.54
N ALA A 296 -5.10 -0.65 22.71
CA ALA A 296 -5.66 -1.15 23.96
C ALA A 296 -4.68 -1.05 25.15
N ALA A 297 -3.36 -1.11 24.90
CA ALA A 297 -2.35 -0.96 25.94
C ALA A 297 -2.09 0.49 26.35
N ALA A 298 -2.55 1.50 25.61
CA ALA A 298 -2.36 2.90 25.93
C ALA A 298 -2.94 3.25 27.32
N TRP A 299 -2.28 4.18 28.02
CA TRP A 299 -2.71 4.58 29.39
C TRP A 299 -4.12 5.20 29.41
N ASN A 300 -4.49 5.87 28.32
CA ASN A 300 -5.79 6.54 28.11
C ASN A 300 -6.73 5.72 27.20
N ALA A 301 -6.48 4.42 27.04
CA ALA A 301 -7.32 3.56 26.21
C ALA A 301 -8.78 3.63 26.66
N SER A 302 -9.68 3.78 25.69
CA SER A 302 -11.11 3.63 25.94
C SER A 302 -11.46 2.17 26.21
N SER A 303 -12.58 1.92 26.85
CA SER A 303 -13.09 0.55 27.01
C SER A 303 -13.44 -0.08 25.64
N ASN A 304 -13.79 0.73 24.65
CA ASN A 304 -14.02 0.24 23.28
C ASN A 304 -12.71 -0.23 22.62
N ASP A 305 -11.60 0.52 22.74
CA ASP A 305 -10.30 0.07 22.22
C ASP A 305 -9.92 -1.30 22.78
N VAL A 306 -10.13 -1.49 24.08
CA VAL A 306 -9.83 -2.76 24.73
C VAL A 306 -10.79 -3.86 24.24
N LEU A 307 -12.10 -3.60 24.17
CA LEU A 307 -13.09 -4.56 23.67
C LEU A 307 -12.81 -4.96 22.23
N ASP A 308 -12.46 -4.02 21.36
CA ASP A 308 -12.14 -4.31 19.96
C ASP A 308 -10.92 -5.21 19.83
N TRP A 309 -9.89 -5.00 20.65
CA TRP A 309 -8.77 -5.93 20.71
C TRP A 309 -9.21 -7.31 21.20
N LEU A 310 -9.99 -7.37 22.30
CA LEU A 310 -10.40 -8.64 22.92
C LEU A 310 -11.31 -9.47 22.02
N LYS A 311 -12.16 -8.85 21.20
CA LYS A 311 -13.01 -9.56 20.20
C LYS A 311 -12.18 -10.36 19.18
N HIS A 312 -10.89 -10.04 19.06
CA HIS A 312 -9.93 -10.74 18.19
C HIS A 312 -8.90 -11.58 18.97
N THR A 313 -9.15 -11.85 20.25
CA THR A 313 -8.23 -12.51 21.18
C THR A 313 -8.71 -13.94 21.50
N PRO A 314 -8.15 -14.99 20.86
CA PRO A 314 -8.60 -16.38 21.07
C PRO A 314 -8.41 -16.91 22.50
N ALA A 315 -7.52 -16.28 23.30
CA ALA A 315 -7.28 -16.69 24.69
C ALA A 315 -8.47 -16.45 25.62
N LEU A 316 -9.43 -15.61 25.22
CA LEU A 316 -10.68 -15.38 25.95
C LEU A 316 -11.86 -15.97 25.17
N THR A 317 -12.79 -16.60 25.88
CA THR A 317 -14.01 -17.12 25.27
C THR A 317 -14.98 -15.98 24.92
N PRO A 318 -15.83 -16.14 23.87
CA PRO A 318 -16.87 -15.14 23.57
C PRO A 318 -17.78 -14.82 24.76
N GLY A 319 -18.05 -15.81 25.63
CA GLY A 319 -18.85 -15.61 26.84
C GLY A 319 -18.18 -14.73 27.89
N GLU A 320 -16.86 -14.78 28.01
CA GLU A 320 -16.09 -13.88 28.90
C GLU A 320 -16.10 -12.45 28.36
N ILE A 321 -15.88 -12.29 27.04
CA ILE A 321 -15.88 -10.98 26.38
C ILE A 321 -17.27 -10.34 26.48
N ASN A 322 -18.34 -11.09 26.20
CA ASN A 322 -19.72 -10.59 26.30
C ASN A 322 -20.07 -10.15 27.72
N ARG A 323 -19.65 -10.91 28.75
CA ARG A 323 -19.89 -10.52 30.16
C ARG A 323 -19.13 -9.23 30.51
N LEU A 324 -17.88 -9.10 30.05
CA LEU A 324 -17.09 -7.89 30.24
C LEU A 324 -17.76 -6.70 29.54
N GLU A 325 -18.17 -6.84 28.29
CA GLU A 325 -18.84 -5.78 27.53
C GLU A 325 -20.16 -5.35 28.20
N GLN A 326 -21.00 -6.29 28.61
CA GLN A 326 -22.24 -5.99 29.32
C GLN A 326 -21.99 -5.24 30.64
N TRP A 327 -20.95 -5.63 31.37
CA TRP A 327 -20.59 -4.96 32.60
C TRP A 327 -20.07 -3.53 32.36
N LEU A 328 -19.22 -3.32 31.38
CA LEU A 328 -18.71 -2.00 30.98
C LEU A 328 -19.84 -1.07 30.56
N ARG A 329 -20.75 -1.56 29.71
CA ARG A 329 -21.91 -0.76 29.25
C ARG A 329 -22.88 -0.45 30.37
N LYS A 330 -23.19 -1.41 31.23
CA LYS A 330 -24.08 -1.20 32.38
C LYS A 330 -23.50 -0.19 33.38
N GLY A 331 -22.18 -0.16 33.54
CA GLY A 331 -21.49 0.79 34.45
C GLY A 331 -21.13 2.11 33.76
N VAL A 332 -21.41 2.27 32.46
CA VAL A 332 -21.02 3.44 31.64
C VAL A 332 -19.53 3.75 31.80
N LEU A 333 -18.69 2.69 31.81
CA LEU A 333 -17.26 2.77 32.04
C LEU A 333 -16.54 3.05 30.70
N GLN A 334 -16.46 4.31 30.31
CA GLN A 334 -15.88 4.76 29.04
C GLN A 334 -14.36 4.53 28.98
N HIS A 335 -13.66 4.77 30.08
CA HIS A 335 -12.21 4.61 30.17
C HIS A 335 -11.86 3.30 30.84
N TRP A 336 -10.94 2.55 30.23
CA TRP A 336 -10.51 1.29 30.80
C TRP A 336 -9.85 1.43 32.19
N SER A 337 -9.14 2.52 32.45
CA SER A 337 -8.56 2.81 33.76
C SER A 337 -9.62 2.90 34.87
N ALA A 338 -10.80 3.45 34.56
CA ALA A 338 -11.91 3.48 35.52
C ALA A 338 -12.52 2.08 35.74
N ALA A 339 -12.56 1.27 34.67
CA ALA A 339 -13.04 -0.11 34.74
C ALA A 339 -12.11 -1.01 35.57
N SER A 340 -10.80 -0.94 35.34
CA SER A 340 -9.82 -1.76 36.05
C SER A 340 -9.69 -1.39 37.57
N ALA A 341 -10.07 -0.17 37.92
CA ALA A 341 -10.05 0.29 39.30
C ALA A 341 -11.31 -0.08 40.12
N GLN A 342 -12.35 -0.67 39.50
CA GLN A 342 -13.58 -1.07 40.19
C GLN A 342 -13.36 -2.26 41.14
N ASP A 343 -14.08 -2.26 42.26
CA ASP A 343 -14.15 -3.45 43.14
C ASP A 343 -15.00 -4.55 42.49
N MET A 344 -14.34 -5.64 42.12
CA MET A 344 -14.97 -6.83 41.51
C MET A 344 -15.00 -8.04 42.45
N SER A 345 -14.89 -7.85 43.75
CA SER A 345 -14.88 -8.92 44.75
C SER A 345 -16.09 -9.84 44.67
N THR A 346 -17.25 -9.32 44.28
CA THR A 346 -18.50 -10.06 44.11
C THR A 346 -18.60 -10.78 42.74
N GLN A 347 -17.67 -10.54 41.82
CA GLN A 347 -17.68 -11.05 40.44
C GLN A 347 -16.34 -11.69 40.05
N PRO A 348 -15.98 -12.85 40.67
CA PRO A 348 -14.62 -13.43 40.55
C PRO A 348 -14.23 -13.83 39.10
N HIS A 349 -15.18 -14.14 38.26
CA HIS A 349 -14.92 -14.43 36.83
C HIS A 349 -14.54 -13.16 36.05
N LEU A 350 -15.26 -12.06 36.30
CA LEU A 350 -14.97 -10.77 35.70
C LEU A 350 -13.61 -10.22 36.19
N ALA A 351 -13.37 -10.30 37.49
CA ALA A 351 -12.09 -9.91 38.10
C ALA A 351 -10.89 -10.62 37.44
N ARG A 352 -11.02 -11.93 37.19
CA ARG A 352 -9.98 -12.70 36.46
C ARG A 352 -9.78 -12.22 35.04
N THR A 353 -10.85 -11.98 34.28
CA THR A 353 -10.75 -11.47 32.91
C THR A 353 -10.05 -10.11 32.89
N VAL A 354 -10.47 -9.18 33.75
CA VAL A 354 -9.84 -7.84 33.85
C VAL A 354 -8.38 -7.95 34.28
N ALA A 355 -8.05 -8.79 35.29
CA ALA A 355 -6.67 -9.01 35.72
C ALA A 355 -5.79 -9.59 34.61
N THR A 356 -6.30 -10.51 33.78
CA THR A 356 -5.59 -11.05 32.62
C THR A 356 -5.28 -9.96 31.61
N VAL A 357 -6.27 -9.14 31.28
CA VAL A 357 -6.11 -8.03 30.33
C VAL A 357 -5.10 -7.00 30.85
N GLU A 358 -5.17 -6.66 32.15
CA GLU A 358 -4.20 -5.75 32.77
C GLU A 358 -2.77 -6.32 32.74
N ALA A 359 -2.58 -7.60 32.98
CA ALA A 359 -1.26 -8.23 32.89
C ALA A 359 -0.65 -8.12 31.48
N TRP A 360 -1.48 -8.28 30.43
CA TRP A 360 -1.03 -8.06 29.05
C TRP A 360 -0.67 -6.60 28.78
N ARG A 361 -1.50 -5.67 29.23
CA ARG A 361 -1.28 -4.22 29.09
C ARG A 361 -0.02 -3.76 29.85
N ASP A 362 0.18 -4.26 31.07
CA ASP A 362 1.36 -3.95 31.89
C ASP A 362 2.68 -4.36 31.23
N THR A 363 2.67 -5.45 30.46
CA THR A 363 3.81 -5.88 29.66
C THR A 363 4.26 -4.81 28.67
N LEU A 364 3.36 -3.93 28.21
CA LEU A 364 3.64 -2.88 27.22
C LEU A 364 3.74 -1.46 27.82
N ARG A 365 3.66 -1.26 29.14
CA ARG A 365 3.66 0.09 29.74
C ARG A 365 5.04 0.75 29.79
N ALA A 366 6.08 -0.01 30.11
CA ALA A 366 7.39 0.57 30.40
C ALA A 366 8.10 1.04 29.13
N ALA A 367 8.66 2.27 29.15
CA ALA A 367 9.53 2.73 28.08
C ALA A 367 10.80 1.86 28.02
N ARG A 368 11.17 1.43 26.81
CA ARG A 368 12.29 0.49 26.58
C ARG A 368 12.88 0.65 25.19
N PRO A 369 14.09 0.16 24.91
CA PRO A 369 14.65 0.15 23.57
C PRO A 369 13.91 -0.85 22.66
N LEU A 370 14.02 -0.65 21.31
CA LEU A 370 13.33 -1.48 20.32
C LEU A 370 13.61 -2.98 20.53
N ALA A 371 14.85 -3.36 20.81
CA ALA A 371 15.23 -4.76 21.07
C ALA A 371 14.47 -5.43 22.23
N GLN A 372 13.89 -4.63 23.15
CA GLN A 372 13.03 -5.11 24.25
C GLN A 372 11.54 -4.94 23.94
N TRP A 373 11.17 -3.98 23.07
CA TRP A 373 9.80 -3.81 22.62
C TRP A 373 9.29 -4.98 21.81
N LEU A 374 10.11 -5.48 20.86
CA LEU A 374 9.72 -6.57 19.97
C LEU A 374 9.39 -7.87 20.74
N PRO A 375 10.25 -8.36 21.65
CA PRO A 375 9.90 -9.51 22.49
C PRO A 375 8.67 -9.27 23.37
N ALA A 376 8.50 -8.05 23.91
CA ALA A 376 7.34 -7.73 24.73
C ALA A 376 6.02 -7.77 23.92
N LEU A 377 6.02 -7.18 22.73
CA LEU A 377 4.85 -7.24 21.84
C LEU A 377 4.56 -8.69 21.41
N ARG A 378 5.58 -9.46 21.04
CA ARG A 378 5.43 -10.87 20.71
C ARG A 378 4.82 -11.65 21.87
N ALA A 379 5.32 -11.50 23.08
CA ALA A 379 4.79 -12.17 24.27
C ALA A 379 3.31 -11.87 24.51
N VAL A 380 2.89 -10.62 24.32
CA VAL A 380 1.47 -10.24 24.41
C VAL A 380 0.63 -10.91 23.33
N LEU A 381 1.09 -10.91 22.07
CA LEU A 381 0.39 -11.55 20.97
C LEU A 381 0.28 -13.08 21.14
N GLU A 382 1.32 -13.71 21.73
CA GLU A 382 1.33 -15.15 22.07
C GLU A 382 0.35 -15.44 23.21
N GLN A 383 0.40 -14.68 24.30
CA GLN A 383 -0.50 -14.85 25.45
C GLN A 383 -1.97 -14.59 25.10
N ALA A 384 -2.22 -13.61 24.24
CA ALA A 384 -3.55 -13.32 23.71
C ALA A 384 -4.04 -14.37 22.70
N GLY A 385 -3.20 -15.34 22.31
CA GLY A 385 -3.52 -16.39 21.33
C GLY A 385 -3.56 -15.91 19.88
N GLN A 386 -3.10 -14.69 19.57
CA GLN A 386 -3.15 -14.09 18.24
C GLN A 386 -1.98 -14.52 17.36
N TRP A 387 -0.87 -14.97 17.95
CA TRP A 387 0.39 -15.26 17.26
C TRP A 387 0.24 -16.32 16.17
N GLN A 388 -0.38 -17.47 16.48
CA GLN A 388 -0.58 -18.55 15.52
C GLN A 388 -1.44 -18.11 14.34
N GLY A 389 -2.48 -17.31 14.60
CA GLY A 389 -3.33 -16.77 13.53
C GLY A 389 -2.57 -15.79 12.60
N LEU A 390 -1.63 -15.01 13.15
CA LEU A 390 -0.75 -14.15 12.35
C LEU A 390 0.25 -14.97 11.51
N GLN A 391 0.78 -16.06 12.06
CA GLN A 391 1.69 -16.95 11.32
C GLN A 391 0.98 -17.74 10.21
N ALA A 392 -0.27 -18.12 10.42
CA ALA A 392 -1.08 -18.83 9.42
C ALA A 392 -1.58 -17.94 8.28
N ASP A 393 -1.63 -16.61 8.48
CA ASP A 393 -2.03 -15.64 7.48
C ASP A 393 -0.82 -15.16 6.68
N PRO A 394 -0.78 -15.30 5.34
CA PRO A 394 0.32 -14.78 4.52
C PRO A 394 0.58 -13.27 4.71
N ALA A 395 -0.47 -12.45 4.87
CA ALA A 395 -0.33 -11.04 5.20
C ALA A 395 0.23 -10.86 6.63
N GLY A 396 -0.19 -11.72 7.57
CA GLY A 396 0.33 -11.78 8.93
C GLY A 396 1.81 -12.08 8.96
N MET A 397 2.28 -13.06 8.22
CA MET A 397 3.71 -13.37 8.08
C MET A 397 4.50 -12.16 7.56
N ARG A 398 3.93 -11.40 6.63
CA ARG A 398 4.57 -10.20 6.11
C ARG A 398 4.59 -9.06 7.16
N VAL A 399 3.53 -8.91 7.94
CA VAL A 399 3.48 -7.98 9.09
C VAL A 399 4.55 -8.34 10.12
N LEU A 400 4.65 -9.62 10.52
CA LEU A 400 5.65 -10.09 11.46
C LEU A 400 7.08 -9.86 10.95
N ALA A 401 7.33 -10.09 9.67
CA ALA A 401 8.62 -9.84 9.04
C ALA A 401 8.96 -8.34 8.98
N ALA A 402 8.01 -7.48 8.59
CA ALA A 402 8.21 -6.04 8.52
C ALA A 402 8.56 -5.45 9.90
N LEU A 403 7.93 -5.95 10.96
CA LEU A 403 8.16 -5.53 12.34
C LEU A 403 9.34 -6.26 13.02
N ARG A 404 10.08 -7.14 12.33
CA ARG A 404 11.18 -7.95 12.90
C ARG A 404 10.75 -8.81 14.09
N LEU A 405 9.52 -9.32 14.08
CA LEU A 405 8.99 -10.17 15.15
C LEU A 405 9.28 -11.67 14.93
N GLN A 406 9.74 -12.07 13.75
CA GLN A 406 10.08 -13.45 13.43
C GLN A 406 11.39 -13.88 14.12
N ASP A 407 11.55 -15.20 14.31
CA ASP A 407 12.77 -15.76 14.92
C ASP A 407 14.01 -15.41 14.10
N GLY A 408 15.09 -15.04 14.77
CA GLY A 408 16.38 -14.68 14.18
C GLY A 408 16.49 -13.24 13.66
N GLN A 409 15.39 -12.54 13.39
CA GLN A 409 15.44 -11.17 12.85
C GLN A 409 15.90 -10.13 13.88
N GLN A 410 15.80 -10.43 15.17
CA GLN A 410 16.24 -9.51 16.22
C GLN A 410 17.77 -9.29 16.23
N ALA A 411 18.56 -10.22 15.70
CA ALA A 411 20.01 -10.05 15.57
C ALA A 411 20.36 -8.88 14.63
N GLU A 412 19.51 -8.61 13.63
CA GLU A 412 19.67 -7.49 12.71
C GLU A 412 19.67 -6.13 13.43
N LEU A 413 18.94 -6.01 14.55
CA LEU A 413 18.86 -4.76 15.32
C LEU A 413 20.22 -4.29 15.86
N GLN A 414 21.18 -5.21 16.04
CA GLN A 414 22.53 -4.86 16.46
C GLN A 414 23.27 -4.01 15.41
N SER A 415 22.96 -4.23 14.13
CA SER A 415 23.53 -3.45 13.03
C SER A 415 22.90 -2.03 12.89
N TRP A 416 21.80 -1.76 13.61
CA TRP A 416 21.10 -0.46 13.54
C TRP A 416 21.71 0.61 14.45
N GLY A 417 22.74 0.24 15.23
CA GLY A 417 23.50 1.17 16.09
C GLY A 417 22.67 1.82 17.19
N ASP A 418 23.06 3.03 17.58
CA ASP A 418 22.48 3.76 18.70
C ASP A 418 20.99 4.11 18.50
N SER A 419 20.53 4.21 17.24
CA SER A 419 19.15 4.53 16.91
C SER A 419 18.16 3.49 17.46
N ALA A 420 18.53 2.19 17.43
CA ALA A 420 17.72 1.10 18.01
C ALA A 420 17.86 0.97 19.53
N GLY A 421 18.95 1.48 20.11
CA GLY A 421 19.24 1.45 21.56
C GLY A 421 18.45 2.47 22.37
N ARG A 422 17.88 3.49 21.73
CA ARG A 422 17.10 4.54 22.39
C ARG A 422 15.83 3.98 23.02
N ARG A 423 15.53 4.45 24.26
CA ARG A 423 14.27 4.09 24.91
C ARG A 423 13.11 4.86 24.28
N MET A 424 12.07 4.15 23.92
CA MET A 424 10.82 4.67 23.38
C MET A 424 9.68 4.41 24.36
N THR A 425 8.77 5.35 24.48
CA THR A 425 7.46 5.16 25.14
C THR A 425 6.57 4.26 24.29
N LEU A 426 5.46 3.77 24.84
CA LEU A 426 4.46 3.02 24.07
C LEU A 426 3.91 3.84 22.89
N ALA A 427 3.67 5.14 23.08
CA ALA A 427 3.18 6.01 22.01
C ALA A 427 4.18 6.14 20.84
N GLU A 428 5.47 6.32 21.15
CA GLU A 428 6.54 6.35 20.14
C GLU A 428 6.70 5.01 19.41
N PHE A 429 6.59 3.89 20.17
CA PHE A 429 6.63 2.55 19.58
C PHE A 429 5.42 2.26 18.69
N THR A 430 4.21 2.64 19.15
CA THR A 430 2.97 2.49 18.35
C THR A 430 3.05 3.28 17.04
N ARG A 431 3.59 4.50 17.07
CA ARG A 431 3.83 5.29 15.87
C ARG A 431 4.84 4.62 14.93
N TRP A 432 5.95 4.14 15.48
CA TRP A 432 6.95 3.39 14.69
C TRP A 432 6.32 2.17 14.01
N VAL A 433 5.50 1.37 14.73
CA VAL A 433 4.78 0.23 14.15
C VAL A 433 3.86 0.68 13.03
N LYS A 434 3.10 1.78 13.25
CA LYS A 434 2.22 2.35 12.22
C LYS A 434 2.98 2.75 10.96
N ASP A 435 4.08 3.51 11.12
CA ASP A 435 4.91 4.00 10.00
C ASP A 435 5.48 2.83 9.19
N VAL A 436 5.98 1.78 9.86
CA VAL A 436 6.49 0.55 9.22
C VAL A 436 5.39 -0.17 8.43
N LEU A 437 4.18 -0.27 8.99
CA LEU A 437 3.06 -0.93 8.33
C LEU A 437 2.50 -0.12 7.15
N GLU A 438 2.53 1.21 7.23
CA GLU A 438 2.12 2.09 6.12
C GLU A 438 3.10 2.06 4.95
N ALA A 439 4.40 2.01 5.22
CA ALA A 439 5.41 1.88 4.19
C ALA A 439 5.49 0.47 3.58
N GLY A 440 5.07 -0.55 4.34
CA GLY A 440 5.13 -1.95 3.94
C GLY A 440 4.06 -2.32 2.90
N ARG A 441 4.41 -3.27 2.02
CA ARG A 441 3.47 -3.82 1.03
C ARG A 441 3.38 -5.34 1.14
N TYR A 442 2.17 -5.84 0.91
CA TYR A 442 1.85 -7.25 0.78
C TYR A 442 1.34 -7.53 -0.62
N VAL A 443 2.01 -8.41 -1.33
CA VAL A 443 1.55 -8.96 -2.61
C VAL A 443 1.25 -10.44 -2.37
N ALA A 444 0.00 -10.84 -2.58
CA ALA A 444 -0.38 -12.23 -2.42
C ALA A 444 0.34 -13.10 -3.46
N SER A 445 0.79 -14.29 -3.03
CA SER A 445 1.27 -15.30 -3.98
C SER A 445 0.08 -15.83 -4.76
N GLN A 446 0.10 -15.67 -6.07
CA GLN A 446 -1.03 -16.04 -6.93
C GLN A 446 -0.55 -16.86 -8.13
N ALA A 447 -1.47 -17.59 -8.77
CA ALA A 447 -1.19 -18.41 -9.93
C ALA A 447 -0.63 -17.56 -11.09
N ALA A 448 0.44 -18.05 -11.68
CA ALA A 448 1.11 -17.35 -12.79
C ALA A 448 0.22 -17.20 -14.04
N ASP A 449 -0.78 -18.08 -14.17
CA ASP A 449 -1.73 -18.21 -15.27
C ASP A 449 -3.11 -17.61 -14.98
N ALA A 450 -3.24 -16.77 -13.96
CA ALA A 450 -4.50 -16.10 -13.64
C ALA A 450 -5.04 -15.34 -14.87
N PRO A 451 -6.34 -15.50 -15.21
CA PRO A 451 -6.94 -14.87 -16.38
C PRO A 451 -7.04 -13.35 -16.27
N VAL A 452 -6.94 -12.81 -15.06
CA VAL A 452 -7.01 -11.37 -14.77
C VAL A 452 -5.76 -10.93 -14.03
N VAL A 453 -5.18 -9.80 -14.47
CA VAL A 453 -4.02 -9.20 -13.83
C VAL A 453 -4.34 -7.75 -13.46
N VAL A 454 -4.24 -7.44 -12.17
CA VAL A 454 -4.33 -6.06 -11.65
C VAL A 454 -2.94 -5.44 -11.63
N LEU A 455 -2.78 -4.30 -12.29
CA LEU A 455 -1.48 -3.63 -12.43
C LEU A 455 -1.66 -2.11 -12.64
N PRO A 456 -0.64 -1.28 -12.32
CA PRO A 456 -0.62 0.13 -12.71
C PRO A 456 -0.62 0.30 -14.24
N LEU A 457 -1.26 1.35 -14.73
CA LEU A 457 -1.38 1.64 -16.18
C LEU A 457 -0.04 1.58 -16.95
N PRO A 458 1.08 2.15 -16.46
CA PRO A 458 2.36 2.07 -17.16
C PRO A 458 2.93 0.64 -17.32
N GLN A 459 2.54 -0.28 -16.45
CA GLN A 459 3.01 -1.67 -16.48
C GLN A 459 2.31 -2.53 -17.54
N LEU A 460 1.37 -1.98 -18.30
CA LEU A 460 0.86 -2.60 -19.54
C LEU A 460 1.95 -2.73 -20.60
N LEU A 461 2.96 -1.85 -20.58
CA LEU A 461 4.03 -1.81 -21.58
C LEU A 461 4.69 -3.19 -21.75
N GLY A 462 4.72 -3.64 -22.98
CA GLY A 462 5.41 -4.87 -23.37
C GLY A 462 4.74 -6.17 -22.96
N ARG A 463 3.52 -6.13 -22.45
CA ARG A 463 2.78 -7.32 -22.00
C ARG A 463 1.61 -7.63 -22.94
N PRO A 464 1.39 -8.89 -23.29
CA PRO A 464 0.38 -9.29 -24.27
C PRO A 464 -0.99 -9.49 -23.59
N PHE A 465 -1.72 -8.41 -23.36
CA PHE A 465 -3.11 -8.48 -22.89
C PHE A 465 -4.07 -8.55 -24.08
N ALA A 466 -5.06 -9.45 -24.01
CA ALA A 466 -6.11 -9.57 -25.00
C ALA A 466 -7.20 -8.51 -24.82
N ALA A 467 -7.42 -8.06 -23.58
CA ALA A 467 -8.35 -6.99 -23.24
C ALA A 467 -7.83 -6.19 -22.05
N ALA A 468 -8.31 -4.94 -21.90
CA ALA A 468 -8.03 -4.09 -20.76
C ALA A 468 -9.32 -3.44 -20.25
N VAL A 469 -9.50 -3.44 -18.92
CA VAL A 469 -10.56 -2.71 -18.24
C VAL A 469 -9.90 -1.64 -17.37
N LEU A 470 -10.25 -0.38 -17.64
CA LEU A 470 -9.65 0.81 -17.04
C LEU A 470 -10.72 1.55 -16.21
N PRO A 471 -11.00 1.12 -14.96
CA PRO A 471 -11.91 1.85 -14.08
C PRO A 471 -11.19 3.02 -13.41
N GLY A 472 -11.94 3.98 -12.88
CA GLY A 472 -11.38 5.14 -12.20
C GLY A 472 -10.84 6.22 -13.13
N CYS A 473 -11.40 6.32 -14.34
CA CYS A 473 -10.95 7.30 -15.33
C CYS A 473 -11.68 8.65 -15.22
N ASP A 474 -12.00 9.11 -14.00
CA ASP A 474 -12.47 10.46 -13.74
C ASP A 474 -11.31 11.45 -13.53
N GLU A 475 -11.67 12.74 -13.46
CA GLU A 475 -10.72 13.86 -13.34
C GLU A 475 -9.87 13.85 -12.05
N LYS A 476 -10.38 13.25 -10.96
CA LYS A 476 -9.66 13.18 -9.67
C LYS A 476 -8.66 12.02 -9.65
N ARG A 477 -9.01 10.87 -10.24
CA ARG A 477 -8.24 9.62 -10.16
C ARG A 477 -7.28 9.40 -11.34
N LEU A 478 -7.67 9.77 -12.55
CA LEU A 478 -6.82 9.69 -13.75
C LEU A 478 -6.45 11.09 -14.21
N GLN A 479 -5.49 11.70 -13.56
CA GLN A 479 -4.99 13.02 -13.95
C GLN A 479 -4.15 12.90 -15.23
N ALA A 480 -4.40 13.76 -16.21
CA ALA A 480 -3.60 13.83 -17.43
C ALA A 480 -2.19 14.40 -17.16
N ALA A 481 -2.07 15.26 -16.18
CA ALA A 481 -0.83 15.87 -15.69
C ALA A 481 -0.70 15.60 -14.18
N PRO A 482 -0.13 14.44 -13.77
CA PRO A 482 0.06 14.12 -12.36
C PRO A 482 1.04 15.10 -11.70
N GLU A 483 0.75 15.48 -10.46
CA GLU A 483 1.65 16.30 -9.67
C GLU A 483 2.87 15.47 -9.20
N PRO A 484 4.07 16.02 -9.30
CA PRO A 484 5.26 15.37 -8.77
C PRO A 484 5.21 15.30 -7.24
N THR A 485 5.66 14.17 -6.67
CA THR A 485 5.71 13.98 -5.22
C THR A 485 6.79 14.87 -4.56
N GLY A 486 6.50 15.38 -3.36
CA GLY A 486 7.41 16.18 -2.53
C GLY A 486 7.48 17.65 -2.91
N ASP A 487 7.96 18.46 -1.97
CA ASP A 487 7.95 19.92 -2.03
C ASP A 487 9.21 20.51 -2.71
N TRP A 488 9.66 19.86 -3.79
CA TRP A 488 10.83 20.30 -4.55
C TRP A 488 10.42 21.27 -5.65
N SER A 489 11.15 22.39 -5.74
CA SER A 489 10.94 23.36 -6.83
C SER A 489 11.29 22.76 -8.20
N GLN A 490 10.76 23.35 -9.27
CA GLN A 490 11.06 22.93 -10.64
C GLN A 490 12.57 22.92 -10.92
N ALA A 491 13.29 23.97 -10.48
CA ALA A 491 14.74 24.07 -10.66
C ALA A 491 15.51 22.95 -9.93
N GLN A 492 15.09 22.60 -8.71
CA GLN A 492 15.67 21.48 -7.97
C GLN A 492 15.42 20.15 -8.68
N ARG A 493 14.19 19.93 -9.16
CA ARG A 493 13.84 18.70 -9.90
C ARG A 493 14.68 18.52 -11.15
N GLU A 494 14.82 19.58 -11.95
CA GLU A 494 15.64 19.56 -13.17
C GLU A 494 17.11 19.30 -12.87
N ALA A 495 17.67 20.03 -11.89
CA ALA A 495 19.08 19.91 -11.54
C ALA A 495 19.46 18.57 -10.92
N TRP A 496 18.55 17.96 -10.15
CA TRP A 496 18.79 16.69 -9.46
C TRP A 496 18.28 15.46 -10.23
N GLY A 497 17.68 15.65 -11.39
CA GLY A 497 17.12 14.56 -12.19
C GLY A 497 15.88 13.91 -11.57
N LEU A 498 15.13 14.66 -10.76
CA LEU A 498 13.86 14.21 -10.20
C LEU A 498 12.74 14.34 -11.23
N PRO A 499 11.66 13.54 -11.13
CA PRO A 499 10.52 13.68 -12.01
C PRO A 499 9.93 15.10 -11.96
N THR A 500 9.76 15.71 -13.13
CA THR A 500 9.10 17.01 -13.30
C THR A 500 7.63 16.81 -13.69
N GLY A 501 6.77 17.81 -13.48
CA GLY A 501 5.38 17.76 -13.93
C GLY A 501 5.28 17.46 -15.43
N GLN A 502 6.14 18.07 -16.24
CA GLN A 502 6.16 17.82 -17.70
C GLN A 502 6.55 16.37 -18.05
N SER A 503 7.57 15.81 -17.36
CA SER A 503 7.96 14.41 -17.60
C SER A 503 6.90 13.42 -17.17
N LEU A 504 6.20 13.70 -16.06
CA LEU A 504 5.08 12.87 -15.58
C LEU A 504 3.87 12.95 -16.52
N GLU A 505 3.54 14.15 -17.00
CA GLU A 505 2.47 14.33 -17.99
C GLU A 505 2.77 13.56 -19.29
N ALA A 506 3.99 13.71 -19.82
CA ALA A 506 4.41 12.99 -21.01
C ALA A 506 4.33 11.47 -20.82
N ALA A 507 4.80 10.96 -19.69
CA ALA A 507 4.73 9.54 -19.36
C ALA A 507 3.29 9.04 -19.20
N GLN A 508 2.42 9.81 -18.55
CA GLN A 508 1.00 9.48 -18.36
C GLN A 508 0.27 9.42 -19.70
N ARG A 509 0.48 10.41 -20.58
CA ARG A 509 -0.08 10.43 -21.93
C ARG A 509 0.43 9.25 -22.78
N ALA A 510 1.71 8.94 -22.68
CA ALA A 510 2.30 7.79 -23.42
C ALA A 510 1.75 6.45 -22.90
N ALA A 511 1.61 6.28 -21.59
CA ALA A 511 1.02 5.08 -21.00
C ALA A 511 -0.46 4.92 -21.38
N TRP A 512 -1.22 6.02 -21.38
CA TRP A 512 -2.61 6.03 -21.86
C TRP A 512 -2.70 5.66 -23.32
N ALA A 513 -1.91 6.30 -24.19
CA ALA A 513 -1.89 6.00 -25.61
C ALA A 513 -1.52 4.53 -25.89
N TYR A 514 -0.62 3.95 -25.08
CA TYR A 514 -0.28 2.54 -25.15
C TYR A 514 -1.46 1.65 -24.75
N ALA A 515 -2.14 1.97 -23.64
CA ALA A 515 -3.32 1.21 -23.19
C ALA A 515 -4.41 1.17 -24.25
N MET A 516 -4.63 2.29 -24.98
CA MET A 516 -5.59 2.39 -26.07
C MET A 516 -5.22 1.54 -27.30
N ARG A 517 -4.07 0.87 -27.33
CA ARG A 517 -3.64 -0.08 -28.38
C ARG A 517 -3.96 -1.54 -28.05
N VAL A 518 -4.42 -1.84 -26.83
CA VAL A 518 -4.92 -3.18 -26.49
C VAL A 518 -6.11 -3.49 -27.38
N PRO A 519 -6.26 -4.74 -27.91
CA PRO A 519 -7.30 -5.06 -28.90
C PRO A 519 -8.72 -4.68 -28.49
N VAL A 520 -9.07 -4.85 -27.21
CA VAL A 520 -10.37 -4.45 -26.64
C VAL A 520 -10.14 -3.71 -25.33
N VAL A 521 -10.71 -2.50 -25.21
CA VAL A 521 -10.53 -1.64 -24.04
C VAL A 521 -11.87 -1.11 -23.56
N ASP A 522 -12.18 -1.33 -22.29
CA ASP A 522 -13.30 -0.72 -21.59
C ASP A 522 -12.78 0.38 -20.65
N VAL A 523 -13.18 1.61 -20.88
CA VAL A 523 -12.84 2.78 -20.07
C VAL A 523 -14.04 3.17 -19.24
N GLN A 524 -13.85 3.32 -17.94
CA GLN A 524 -14.95 3.59 -17.02
C GLN A 524 -14.62 4.75 -16.08
N TRP A 525 -15.63 5.56 -15.80
CA TRP A 525 -15.57 6.63 -14.80
C TRP A 525 -16.92 6.80 -14.12
N ARG A 526 -16.92 7.31 -12.91
CA ARG A 526 -18.16 7.67 -12.21
C ARG A 526 -18.48 9.15 -12.39
N THR A 527 -19.77 9.48 -12.40
CA THR A 527 -20.28 10.83 -12.58
C THR A 527 -20.58 11.56 -11.28
N GLY A 528 -20.47 10.88 -10.13
CA GLY A 528 -20.61 11.43 -8.79
C GLY A 528 -19.63 10.83 -7.80
N ASP A 529 -19.13 11.62 -6.86
CA ASP A 529 -18.29 11.15 -5.76
C ASP A 529 -19.13 10.61 -4.58
N GLU A 530 -18.48 10.24 -3.48
CA GLU A 530 -19.16 9.69 -2.29
C GLU A 530 -20.02 10.73 -1.55
N GLY A 531 -19.74 12.02 -1.74
CA GLY A 531 -20.54 13.14 -1.22
C GLY A 531 -21.70 13.56 -2.14
N GLY A 532 -21.81 12.94 -3.33
CA GLY A 532 -22.79 13.31 -4.35
C GLY A 532 -22.37 14.49 -5.23
N GLU A 533 -21.11 14.96 -5.10
CA GLU A 533 -20.59 16.02 -5.97
C GLU A 533 -20.34 15.47 -7.38
N PRO A 534 -20.69 16.24 -8.44
CA PRO A 534 -20.47 15.83 -9.80
C PRO A 534 -18.98 15.62 -10.11
N LEU A 535 -18.68 14.54 -10.84
CA LEU A 535 -17.36 14.25 -11.38
C LEU A 535 -17.39 14.22 -12.91
N LEU A 536 -16.37 14.79 -13.52
CA LEU A 536 -16.15 14.73 -14.95
C LEU A 536 -15.25 13.54 -15.32
N ALA A 537 -15.39 13.09 -16.56
CA ALA A 537 -14.40 12.18 -17.13
C ALA A 537 -13.04 12.87 -17.19
N SER A 538 -11.95 12.11 -17.02
CA SER A 538 -10.58 12.62 -17.20
C SER A 538 -10.40 13.31 -18.55
N ALA A 539 -9.53 14.31 -18.60
CA ALA A 539 -9.17 14.99 -19.85
C ALA A 539 -8.68 14.01 -20.96
N LEU A 540 -8.07 12.89 -20.57
CA LEU A 540 -7.67 11.83 -21.48
C LEU A 540 -8.87 11.10 -22.10
N VAL A 541 -9.93 10.88 -21.31
CA VAL A 541 -11.19 10.28 -21.77
C VAL A 541 -11.96 11.25 -22.65
N LEU A 542 -12.02 12.54 -22.25
CA LEU A 542 -12.68 13.59 -23.05
C LEU A 542 -12.02 13.74 -24.42
N ALA A 543 -10.69 13.71 -24.50
CA ALA A 543 -9.98 13.71 -25.77
C ALA A 543 -10.37 12.50 -26.64
N LEU A 544 -10.46 11.31 -26.06
CA LEU A 544 -10.87 10.09 -26.76
C LEU A 544 -12.32 10.18 -27.29
N GLN A 545 -13.22 10.85 -26.55
CA GLN A 545 -14.59 11.11 -26.99
C GLN A 545 -14.65 12.09 -28.18
N LEU A 546 -13.87 13.16 -28.10
CA LEU A 546 -13.80 14.18 -29.16
C LEU A 546 -13.25 13.62 -30.48
N ASP A 547 -12.28 12.73 -30.39
CA ASP A 547 -11.70 12.06 -31.58
C ASP A 547 -12.68 11.07 -32.25
N GLY A 548 -13.84 10.80 -31.63
CA GLY A 548 -14.81 9.83 -32.13
C GLY A 548 -14.27 8.40 -32.21
N ALA A 549 -13.16 8.13 -31.52
CA ALA A 549 -12.42 6.86 -31.60
C ALA A 549 -12.96 5.80 -30.63
N ALA A 550 -14.05 6.08 -29.90
CA ALA A 550 -14.66 5.16 -28.97
C ALA A 550 -16.19 5.17 -29.09
N SER A 551 -16.82 4.03 -28.80
CA SER A 551 -18.27 3.84 -28.79
C SER A 551 -18.81 3.81 -27.35
N SER A 552 -20.12 4.03 -27.19
CA SER A 552 -20.78 3.76 -25.90
C SER A 552 -20.70 2.27 -25.58
N GLY A 553 -20.26 1.94 -24.38
CA GLY A 553 -20.10 0.55 -23.93
C GLY A 553 -21.45 -0.08 -23.59
N ALA A 554 -21.59 -1.36 -23.90
CA ALA A 554 -22.74 -2.14 -23.49
C ALA A 554 -22.67 -2.46 -21.97
N ASP A 555 -23.82 -2.51 -21.32
CA ASP A 555 -23.88 -2.98 -19.93
C ASP A 555 -23.87 -4.51 -19.91
N HIS A 556 -22.78 -5.09 -19.47
CA HIS A 556 -22.58 -6.55 -19.41
C HIS A 556 -23.14 -7.20 -18.14
N ARG A 557 -23.75 -6.44 -17.26
CA ARG A 557 -24.38 -6.96 -16.03
C ARG A 557 -25.61 -7.78 -16.36
N THR A 558 -25.79 -8.88 -15.62
CA THR A 558 -26.99 -9.70 -15.74
C THR A 558 -28.07 -9.10 -14.84
N ALA A 559 -29.16 -8.64 -15.44
CA ALA A 559 -30.34 -8.26 -14.68
C ALA A 559 -30.96 -9.50 -14.01
N ARG A 560 -31.31 -9.35 -12.76
CA ARG A 560 -32.08 -10.37 -12.01
C ARG A 560 -33.45 -9.81 -11.71
N ASP A 561 -34.47 -10.47 -12.19
CA ASP A 561 -35.84 -10.18 -11.76
C ASP A 561 -36.05 -10.87 -10.41
N VAL A 562 -35.97 -10.08 -9.34
CA VAL A 562 -36.25 -10.56 -8.00
C VAL A 562 -37.74 -10.39 -7.73
N VAL A 563 -38.45 -11.50 -7.72
CA VAL A 563 -39.86 -11.49 -7.28
C VAL A 563 -39.86 -11.24 -5.78
N ALA A 564 -40.50 -10.15 -5.37
CA ALA A 564 -40.63 -9.83 -3.96
C ALA A 564 -41.41 -10.95 -3.24
N THR A 565 -40.74 -11.65 -2.34
CA THR A 565 -41.40 -12.60 -1.45
C THR A 565 -41.95 -11.83 -0.26
N PRO A 566 -43.25 -11.90 0.04
CA PRO A 566 -43.79 -11.24 1.21
C PRO A 566 -43.06 -11.71 2.47
N THR A 567 -42.49 -10.78 3.21
CA THR A 567 -41.91 -11.09 4.52
C THR A 567 -43.03 -11.46 5.47
N LEU A 568 -43.01 -12.70 5.94
CA LEU A 568 -43.94 -13.12 6.99
C LEU A 568 -43.71 -12.25 8.22
N ARG A 569 -44.74 -11.54 8.67
CA ARG A 569 -44.67 -10.84 9.94
C ARG A 569 -44.49 -11.84 11.07
N PRO A 570 -43.44 -11.73 11.89
CA PRO A 570 -43.31 -12.62 13.02
C PRO A 570 -44.51 -12.45 13.96
N LEU A 571 -45.10 -13.57 14.34
CA LEU A 571 -46.18 -13.62 15.33
C LEU A 571 -45.60 -14.07 16.66
N PRO A 572 -45.09 -13.18 17.49
CA PRO A 572 -44.49 -13.55 18.76
C PRO A 572 -45.53 -14.07 19.73
N VAL A 573 -45.19 -15.15 20.45
CA VAL A 573 -46.03 -15.74 21.49
C VAL A 573 -45.47 -15.33 22.85
N GLY A 574 -46.07 -14.33 23.47
CA GLY A 574 -45.62 -13.77 24.76
C GLY A 574 -46.19 -14.42 26.00
N GLN A 575 -46.95 -15.56 25.88
CA GLN A 575 -47.63 -16.20 26.98
C GLN A 575 -46.70 -16.71 28.10
N THR A 576 -45.47 -17.07 27.74
CA THR A 576 -44.46 -17.55 28.69
C THR A 576 -43.62 -16.44 29.30
N LEU A 577 -43.84 -15.18 28.92
CA LEU A 577 -43.07 -14.00 29.35
C LEU A 577 -44.02 -12.97 29.99
N PRO A 578 -44.56 -13.23 31.20
CA PRO A 578 -45.51 -12.34 31.84
C PRO A 578 -44.85 -11.02 32.26
N VAL A 579 -45.57 -9.92 32.07
CA VAL A 579 -45.18 -8.60 32.55
C VAL A 579 -45.96 -8.29 33.83
N ALA A 580 -45.26 -8.23 34.97
CA ALA A 580 -45.85 -8.03 36.29
C ALA A 580 -46.37 -6.59 36.52
N LYS A 581 -45.76 -5.61 35.90
CA LYS A 581 -46.17 -4.17 35.97
C LYS A 581 -46.19 -3.54 34.60
N LEU A 582 -47.29 -2.83 34.33
CA LEU A 582 -47.47 -2.15 33.06
C LEU A 582 -47.43 -0.63 33.31
N SER A 583 -46.42 0.05 32.71
CA SER A 583 -46.40 1.51 32.69
C SER A 583 -47.36 2.08 31.64
N SER A 584 -47.71 3.36 31.74
CA SER A 584 -48.54 4.03 30.73
C SER A 584 -47.91 3.95 29.32
N THR A 585 -46.59 4.11 29.23
CA THR A 585 -45.82 3.96 27.99
C THR A 585 -45.88 2.52 27.46
N ALA A 586 -45.72 1.53 28.31
CA ALA A 586 -45.81 0.12 27.92
C ALA A 586 -47.22 -0.26 27.46
N TYR A 587 -48.25 0.30 28.09
CA TYR A 587 -49.63 0.13 27.63
C TYR A 587 -49.89 0.80 26.26
N SER A 588 -49.31 1.96 26.06
CA SER A 588 -49.34 2.65 24.77
C SER A 588 -48.66 1.85 23.68
N ASP A 589 -47.46 1.29 23.98
CA ASP A 589 -46.73 0.40 23.07
C ASP A 589 -47.57 -0.85 22.69
N LEU A 590 -48.25 -1.46 23.67
CA LEU A 590 -49.12 -2.62 23.43
C LEU A 590 -50.27 -2.28 22.49
N ARG A 591 -50.86 -1.10 22.64
CA ARG A 591 -51.98 -0.65 21.79
C ARG A 591 -51.58 -0.28 20.37
N HIS A 592 -50.43 0.38 20.21
CA HIS A 592 -50.02 0.89 18.91
C HIS A 592 -49.19 -0.13 18.12
N CYS A 593 -48.35 -0.93 18.79
CA CYS A 593 -47.52 -1.94 18.19
C CYS A 593 -47.25 -3.10 19.17
N PRO A 594 -48.09 -4.14 19.20
CA PRO A 594 -47.88 -5.29 20.09
C PRO A 594 -46.52 -5.97 19.94
N TYR A 595 -45.90 -5.92 18.74
CA TYR A 595 -44.55 -6.43 18.50
C TYR A 595 -43.48 -5.61 19.24
N ARG A 596 -43.62 -4.26 19.25
CA ARG A 596 -42.74 -3.38 20.01
C ARG A 596 -42.86 -3.65 21.51
N PHE A 597 -44.07 -3.85 22.01
CA PHE A 597 -44.30 -4.23 23.41
C PHE A 597 -43.63 -5.56 23.73
N PHE A 598 -43.78 -6.58 22.88
CA PHE A 598 -43.12 -7.87 23.05
C PHE A 598 -41.60 -7.71 23.09
N ALA A 599 -41.01 -7.02 22.12
CA ALA A 599 -39.57 -6.82 22.04
C ALA A 599 -39.01 -6.06 23.26
N GLN A 600 -39.60 -4.91 23.59
CA GLN A 600 -39.04 -4.03 24.62
C GLN A 600 -39.43 -4.42 26.06
N ARG A 601 -40.64 -4.96 26.26
CA ARG A 601 -41.17 -5.20 27.61
C ARG A 601 -41.17 -6.66 28.01
N GLN A 602 -41.36 -7.58 27.10
CA GLN A 602 -41.32 -9.02 27.39
C GLN A 602 -39.93 -9.60 27.20
N LEU A 603 -39.25 -9.31 26.10
CA LEU A 603 -37.88 -9.75 25.86
C LEU A 603 -36.82 -8.82 26.50
N GLY A 604 -37.19 -7.60 26.88
CA GLY A 604 -36.25 -6.64 27.47
C GLY A 604 -35.20 -6.12 26.46
N LEU A 605 -35.48 -6.21 25.16
CA LEU A 605 -34.57 -5.67 24.14
C LEU A 605 -34.46 -4.16 24.28
N ARG A 606 -33.25 -3.69 24.46
CA ARG A 606 -32.90 -2.27 24.51
C ARG A 606 -31.73 -2.04 23.60
N GLU A 607 -31.66 -0.86 23.05
CA GLU A 607 -30.45 -0.39 22.41
C GLU A 607 -29.32 -0.38 23.44
N ALA A 608 -28.14 -0.88 23.07
CA ALA A 608 -27.01 -0.83 23.95
C ALA A 608 -26.51 0.62 24.04
N ASP A 609 -26.29 1.12 25.26
CA ASP A 609 -25.70 2.44 25.43
C ASP A 609 -24.31 2.48 24.80
N GLU A 610 -24.01 3.54 24.03
CA GLU A 610 -22.70 3.75 23.45
C GLU A 610 -21.71 4.10 24.56
N LEU A 611 -20.51 3.47 24.54
CA LEU A 611 -19.48 3.75 25.53
C LEU A 611 -18.74 5.08 25.31
N ASP A 612 -18.84 5.62 24.07
CA ASP A 612 -18.19 6.87 23.67
C ASP A 612 -19.20 8.00 23.41
N ALA A 613 -20.43 7.89 23.92
CA ALA A 613 -21.41 8.94 23.76
C ALA A 613 -20.90 10.26 24.34
N GLU A 614 -20.88 11.32 23.54
CA GLU A 614 -20.70 12.68 24.05
C GLU A 614 -21.75 12.94 25.15
N VAL A 615 -21.32 13.62 26.20
CA VAL A 615 -22.20 13.95 27.33
C VAL A 615 -23.45 14.62 26.81
N ASP A 616 -24.58 13.90 26.81
CA ASP A 616 -25.86 14.42 26.35
C ASP A 616 -26.53 15.22 27.48
N LYS A 617 -27.47 16.09 27.12
CA LYS A 617 -28.27 16.87 28.08
C LYS A 617 -28.95 16.00 29.14
N ARG A 618 -29.14 14.70 28.87
CA ARG A 618 -29.71 13.72 29.81
C ARG A 618 -28.75 13.37 30.96
N ASP A 619 -27.46 13.60 30.80
CA ASP A 619 -26.43 13.29 31.79
C ASP A 619 -26.32 14.41 32.86
N PHE A 620 -26.99 15.55 32.65
CA PHE A 620 -27.03 16.70 33.53
C PHE A 620 -28.34 16.83 34.33
N GLY A 621 -29.27 15.85 34.24
CA GLY A 621 -30.58 15.89 34.86
C GLY A 621 -30.77 15.07 36.12
#